data_0addfa9aee34f07073d32759a73c354c
#
_entry.id   0addfa9aee34f07073d32759a73c354c
#
_cell.length_a   1.000
_cell.length_b   1.000
_cell.length_c   1.000
_cell.angle_alpha   90.00
_cell.angle_beta   90.00
_cell.angle_gamma   90.00
#
_symmetry.space_group_name_H-M   'P 1'
#
loop_
_entity.id
_entity.type
_entity.pdbx_description
1 polymer ?
#
loop_
_entity_poly.entity_id
_entity_poly.type
_entity_poly.pdbx_seq_one_letter_code
_entity_poly.pdbx_strand_id
1 'polypeptide(L)'
;VSLTFVQCMLKGLHRSPRLVTDLDAMRETGLLTSADVSCLVIPDNCVGLPTLAALEQGIPVIAIRENDNLMQNDLHVLPWASNQLHVVENYWESVGVMAALKAGITPSSLRRPLTATRVENRKFESQGTTSDGTERLNNS
;
A
#
# COMPACT_ATOMS: atom_id res chain seq x y z
N VAL A 1 26.45 26.24 -7.64
CA VAL A 1 26.21 24.78 -7.49
C VAL A 1 27.36 24.22 -6.65
N SER A 2 27.04 23.53 -5.56
CA SER A 2 28.04 22.91 -4.66
C SER A 2 28.74 21.74 -5.37
N LEU A 3 30.07 21.63 -5.19
CA LEU A 3 30.85 20.52 -5.71
C LEU A 3 30.35 19.17 -5.17
N THR A 4 29.89 19.14 -3.91
CA THR A 4 29.26 17.98 -3.28
C THR A 4 27.98 17.56 -3.98
N PHE A 5 27.16 18.52 -4.43
CA PHE A 5 25.95 18.22 -5.19
C PHE A 5 26.28 17.53 -6.52
N VAL A 6 27.25 18.05 -7.26
CA VAL A 6 27.71 17.46 -8.53
C VAL A 6 28.23 16.04 -8.31
N GLN A 7 29.02 15.82 -7.25
CA GLN A 7 29.55 14.51 -6.90
C GLN A 7 28.43 13.51 -6.54
N CYS A 8 27.45 13.92 -5.77
CA CYS A 8 26.27 13.10 -5.43
C CYS A 8 25.47 12.73 -6.68
N MET A 9 25.27 13.69 -7.60
CA MET A 9 24.56 13.46 -8.86
C MET A 9 25.30 12.47 -9.75
N LEU A 10 26.60 12.66 -9.95
CA LEU A 10 27.42 11.76 -10.78
C LEU A 10 27.48 10.36 -10.20
N LYS A 11 27.62 10.22 -8.87
CA LYS A 11 27.63 8.94 -8.19
C LYS A 11 26.27 8.25 -8.23
N GLY A 12 25.20 9.00 -8.11
CA GLY A 12 23.84 8.51 -8.23
C GLY A 12 23.55 8.02 -9.66
N LEU A 13 23.90 8.81 -10.67
CA LEU A 13 23.71 8.45 -12.06
C LEU A 13 24.52 7.21 -12.48
N HIS A 14 25.73 7.02 -11.93
CA HIS A 14 26.56 5.85 -12.22
C HIS A 14 25.89 4.52 -11.79
N ARG A 15 25.06 4.54 -10.76
CA ARG A 15 24.35 3.36 -10.24
C ARG A 15 22.83 3.43 -10.40
N SER A 16 22.34 4.45 -11.10
CA SER A 16 20.90 4.57 -11.33
C SER A 16 20.39 3.47 -12.28
N PRO A 17 19.19 2.99 -12.07
CA PRO A 17 18.51 2.13 -13.02
C PRO A 17 18.41 2.83 -14.39
N ARG A 18 18.51 2.08 -15.46
CA ARG A 18 18.27 2.62 -16.80
C ARG A 18 16.77 2.77 -17.02
N LEU A 19 16.37 3.93 -17.53
CA LEU A 19 15.01 4.11 -18.01
C LEU A 19 14.89 3.40 -19.36
N VAL A 20 13.95 2.48 -19.44
CA VAL A 20 13.59 1.78 -20.66
C VAL A 20 12.44 2.54 -21.32
N THR A 21 12.68 3.09 -22.48
CA THR A 21 11.69 3.84 -23.27
C THR A 21 11.18 3.07 -24.48
N ASP A 22 11.79 1.92 -24.77
CA ASP A 22 11.43 1.05 -25.87
C ASP A 22 10.32 0.08 -25.45
N LEU A 23 9.20 0.10 -26.16
CA LEU A 23 8.06 -0.77 -25.91
C LEU A 23 8.37 -2.26 -26.10
N ASP A 24 9.32 -2.59 -26.99
CA ASP A 24 9.71 -3.99 -27.22
C ASP A 24 10.54 -4.53 -26.06
N ALA A 25 11.39 -3.68 -25.47
CA ALA A 25 12.15 -4.03 -24.27
C ALA A 25 11.26 -4.19 -23.01
N MET A 26 10.07 -3.60 -22.99
CA MET A 26 9.11 -3.76 -21.86
C MET A 26 8.60 -5.20 -21.68
N ARG A 27 8.88 -6.09 -22.64
CA ARG A 27 8.54 -7.50 -22.55
C ARG A 27 9.63 -8.36 -21.92
N GLU A 28 10.78 -7.76 -21.63
CA GLU A 28 11.89 -8.48 -20.98
C GLU A 28 11.59 -8.73 -19.49
N THR A 29 11.97 -9.90 -19.01
CA THR A 29 11.87 -10.24 -17.59
C THR A 29 12.89 -9.46 -16.76
N GLY A 30 12.46 -8.91 -15.63
CA GLY A 30 13.35 -8.19 -14.70
C GLY A 30 13.28 -6.66 -14.80
N LEU A 31 12.36 -6.11 -15.60
CA LEU A 31 12.05 -4.69 -15.58
C LEU A 31 11.15 -4.36 -14.38
N LEU A 32 11.45 -3.23 -13.73
CA LEU A 32 10.58 -2.64 -12.71
C LEU A 32 9.66 -1.61 -13.37
N THR A 33 8.39 -1.70 -13.08
CA THR A 33 7.35 -0.78 -13.57
C THR A 33 6.68 -0.08 -12.39
N SER A 34 5.82 0.88 -12.65
CA SER A 34 5.01 1.51 -11.60
C SER A 34 4.10 0.50 -10.88
N ALA A 35 3.72 -0.60 -11.53
CA ALA A 35 2.93 -1.67 -10.92
C ALA A 35 3.69 -2.46 -9.84
N ASP A 36 5.03 -2.42 -9.86
CA ASP A 36 5.89 -3.07 -8.89
C ASP A 36 6.12 -2.21 -7.63
N VAL A 37 5.66 -0.95 -7.65
CA VAL A 37 5.78 -0.03 -6.51
C VAL A 37 4.70 -0.34 -5.48
N SER A 38 5.09 -0.80 -4.30
CA SER A 38 4.17 -1.16 -3.22
C SER A 38 3.65 0.04 -2.44
N CYS A 39 4.50 1.04 -2.23
CA CYS A 39 4.15 2.29 -1.54
C CYS A 39 5.22 3.36 -1.80
N LEU A 40 4.85 4.62 -1.58
CA LEU A 40 5.75 5.77 -1.59
C LEU A 40 5.91 6.30 -0.16
N VAL A 41 7.15 6.46 0.31
CA VAL A 41 7.45 7.05 1.63
C VAL A 41 8.04 8.44 1.43
N ILE A 42 7.44 9.45 2.04
CA ILE A 42 7.82 10.86 1.89
C ILE A 42 7.83 11.58 3.25
N PRO A 43 8.56 12.69 3.39
CA PRO A 43 8.34 13.63 4.48
C PRO A 43 6.92 14.19 4.44
N ASP A 44 6.35 14.49 5.59
CA ASP A 44 5.07 15.20 5.66
C ASP A 44 5.18 16.54 4.93
N ASN A 45 4.09 17.00 4.31
CA ASN A 45 4.03 18.24 3.52
C ASN A 45 4.92 18.28 2.27
N CYS A 46 5.49 17.15 1.85
CA CYS A 46 6.31 17.06 0.65
C CYS A 46 5.48 16.67 -0.57
N VAL A 47 4.97 17.66 -1.30
CA VAL A 47 4.22 17.44 -2.54
C VAL A 47 5.15 17.65 -3.73
N GLY A 48 5.40 16.58 -4.48
CA GLY A 48 6.23 16.58 -5.67
C GLY A 48 5.66 15.68 -6.76
N LEU A 49 6.33 15.61 -7.91
CA LEU A 49 5.90 14.75 -9.01
C LEU A 49 5.70 13.28 -8.59
N PRO A 50 6.57 12.67 -7.78
CA PRO A 50 6.34 11.30 -7.31
C PRO A 50 5.05 11.16 -6.49
N THR A 51 4.72 12.18 -5.65
CA THR A 51 3.49 12.19 -4.84
C THR A 51 2.25 12.25 -5.72
N LEU A 52 2.27 13.11 -6.73
CA LEU A 52 1.15 13.24 -7.67
C LEU A 52 0.97 11.99 -8.55
N ALA A 53 2.08 11.40 -8.99
CA ALA A 53 2.04 10.13 -9.73
C ALA A 53 1.49 8.98 -8.87
N ALA A 54 1.88 8.90 -7.60
CA ALA A 54 1.35 7.91 -6.66
C ALA A 54 -0.15 8.11 -6.40
N LEU A 55 -0.59 9.39 -6.26
CA LEU A 55 -2.00 9.74 -6.11
C LEU A 55 -2.82 9.23 -7.29
N GLU A 56 -2.39 9.54 -8.51
CA GLU A 56 -3.09 9.17 -9.75
C GLU A 56 -3.15 7.64 -9.96
N GLN A 57 -2.07 6.95 -9.61
CA GLN A 57 -1.98 5.49 -9.79
C GLN A 57 -2.57 4.68 -8.63
N GLY A 58 -3.10 5.34 -7.60
CA GLY A 58 -3.64 4.65 -6.43
C GLY A 58 -2.58 3.98 -5.55
N ILE A 59 -1.29 4.36 -5.69
CA ILE A 59 -0.20 3.81 -4.89
C ILE A 59 -0.30 4.38 -3.46
N PRO A 60 -0.26 3.53 -2.40
CA PRO A 60 -0.27 4.00 -1.02
C PRO A 60 0.90 4.94 -0.73
N VAL A 61 0.63 6.04 -0.05
CA VAL A 61 1.63 7.04 0.37
C VAL A 61 1.73 7.07 1.89
N ILE A 62 2.96 7.01 2.41
CA ILE A 62 3.26 7.10 3.84
C ILE A 62 4.00 8.41 4.07
N ALA A 63 3.36 9.35 4.76
CA ALA A 63 3.92 10.64 5.12
C ALA A 63 4.49 10.60 6.54
N ILE A 64 5.74 11.02 6.73
CA ILE A 64 6.48 10.94 7.99
C ILE A 64 6.67 12.33 8.58
N ARG A 65 6.14 12.57 9.79
CA ARG A 65 6.18 13.86 10.46
C ARG A 65 7.53 14.24 11.05
N GLU A 66 8.28 13.28 11.55
CA GLU A 66 9.60 13.56 12.15
C GLU A 66 10.62 14.10 11.14
N ASN A 67 10.34 13.98 9.86
CA ASN A 67 11.21 14.49 8.80
C ASN A 67 10.71 15.87 8.36
N ASP A 68 11.03 16.88 9.15
CA ASP A 68 10.68 18.26 8.86
C ASP A 68 11.29 18.73 7.54
N ASN A 69 10.49 19.41 6.75
CA ASN A 69 10.94 20.07 5.53
C ASN A 69 10.40 21.51 5.46
N LEU A 70 11.03 22.33 4.63
CA LEU A 70 10.64 23.74 4.48
C LEU A 70 9.42 23.94 3.57
N MET A 71 8.87 22.86 3.02
CA MET A 71 7.69 22.92 2.15
C MET A 71 6.43 23.10 3.01
N GLN A 72 5.58 24.03 2.61
CA GLN A 72 4.32 24.34 3.30
C GLN A 72 3.11 23.83 2.52
N ASN A 73 3.29 22.71 1.82
CA ASN A 73 2.20 22.09 1.08
C ASN A 73 1.40 21.20 2.02
N ASP A 74 0.08 21.26 1.92
CA ASP A 74 -0.80 20.39 2.69
C ASP A 74 -1.16 19.14 1.85
N LEU A 75 -0.68 17.98 2.30
CA LEU A 75 -1.02 16.70 1.67
C LEU A 75 -2.50 16.36 1.80
N HIS A 76 -3.18 16.84 2.84
CA HIS A 76 -4.59 16.52 3.11
C HIS A 76 -5.56 17.19 2.13
N VAL A 77 -5.12 18.25 1.43
CA VAL A 77 -5.93 18.93 0.41
C VAL A 77 -6.06 18.10 -0.87
N LEU A 78 -5.16 17.14 -1.08
CA LEU A 78 -5.19 16.30 -2.27
C LEU A 78 -6.32 15.25 -2.19
N PRO A 79 -6.95 14.90 -3.32
CA PRO A 79 -8.09 14.00 -3.38
C PRO A 79 -7.69 12.52 -3.25
N TRP A 80 -7.19 12.13 -2.08
CA TRP A 80 -6.78 10.77 -1.80
C TRP A 80 -7.95 9.78 -1.82
N ALA A 81 -7.72 8.61 -2.38
CA ALA A 81 -8.63 7.48 -2.22
C ALA A 81 -8.60 6.97 -0.76
N SER A 82 -9.65 6.26 -0.37
CA SER A 82 -9.71 5.64 0.97
C SER A 82 -8.50 4.75 1.22
N ASN A 83 -7.83 4.93 2.35
CA ASN A 83 -6.63 4.19 2.76
C ASN A 83 -5.40 4.36 1.82
N GLN A 84 -5.36 5.40 1.02
CA GLN A 84 -4.22 5.70 0.17
C GLN A 84 -3.15 6.54 0.89
N LEU A 85 -3.54 7.50 1.75
CA LEU A 85 -2.62 8.31 2.55
C LEU A 85 -2.56 7.80 3.99
N HIS A 86 -1.34 7.51 4.46
CA HIS A 86 -1.04 7.12 5.84
C HIS A 86 -0.05 8.11 6.44
N VAL A 87 -0.48 8.87 7.44
CA VAL A 87 0.41 9.79 8.17
C VAL A 87 0.92 9.09 9.43
N VAL A 88 2.22 9.09 9.62
CA VAL A 88 2.91 8.46 10.75
C VAL A 88 3.85 9.45 11.42
N GLU A 89 4.13 9.23 12.71
CA GLU A 89 4.99 10.14 13.47
C GLU A 89 6.47 9.95 13.14
N ASN A 90 6.90 8.71 12.90
CA ASN A 90 8.31 8.39 12.72
C ASN A 90 8.52 7.22 11.72
N TYR A 91 9.80 7.00 11.37
CA TYR A 91 10.17 5.92 10.43
C TYR A 91 9.86 4.51 10.96
N TRP A 92 9.86 4.28 12.28
CA TRP A 92 9.50 2.99 12.84
C TRP A 92 8.03 2.64 12.62
N GLU A 93 7.16 3.63 12.76
CA GLU A 93 5.74 3.43 12.42
C GLU A 93 5.55 3.14 10.93
N SER A 94 6.33 3.78 10.06
CA SER A 94 6.25 3.52 8.62
C SER A 94 6.56 2.07 8.28
N VAL A 95 7.51 1.44 8.97
CA VAL A 95 7.81 0.00 8.81
C VAL A 95 6.59 -0.85 9.17
N GLY A 96 5.87 -0.51 10.24
CA GLY A 96 4.63 -1.17 10.63
C GLY A 96 3.54 -1.05 9.56
N VAL A 97 3.37 0.15 9.00
CA VAL A 97 2.43 0.40 7.90
C VAL A 97 2.81 -0.41 6.66
N MET A 98 4.08 -0.40 6.25
CA MET A 98 4.56 -1.20 5.12
C MET A 98 4.32 -2.70 5.31
N ALA A 99 4.57 -3.22 6.53
CA ALA A 99 4.32 -4.62 6.86
C ALA A 99 2.83 -4.96 6.76
N ALA A 100 1.96 -4.09 7.25
CA ALA A 100 0.50 -4.24 7.16
C ALA A 100 0.04 -4.27 5.70
N LEU A 101 0.48 -3.30 4.89
CA LEU A 101 0.14 -3.23 3.46
C LEU A 101 0.60 -4.50 2.73
N LYS A 102 1.82 -4.97 3.00
CA LYS A 102 2.35 -6.21 2.41
C LYS A 102 1.53 -7.44 2.81
N ALA A 103 0.97 -7.46 4.02
CA ALA A 103 0.12 -8.53 4.52
C ALA A 103 -1.36 -8.39 4.06
N GLY A 104 -1.71 -7.36 3.29
CA GLY A 104 -3.10 -7.08 2.89
C GLY A 104 -3.99 -6.63 4.06
N ILE A 105 -3.40 -6.12 5.13
CA ILE A 105 -4.11 -5.65 6.33
C ILE A 105 -4.21 -4.13 6.27
N THR A 106 -5.40 -3.59 6.54
CA THR A 106 -5.59 -2.14 6.65
C THR A 106 -4.83 -1.61 7.87
N PRO A 107 -3.85 -0.69 7.71
CA PRO A 107 -3.01 -0.21 8.82
C PRO A 107 -3.79 0.38 9.99
N SER A 108 -4.94 1.02 9.75
CA SER A 108 -5.80 1.56 10.79
C SER A 108 -6.36 0.49 11.74
N SER A 109 -6.49 -0.76 11.30
CA SER A 109 -6.93 -1.87 12.15
C SER A 109 -5.91 -2.30 13.20
N LEU A 110 -4.64 -1.91 13.01
CA LEU A 110 -3.55 -2.18 13.96
C LEU A 110 -3.38 -1.08 15.02
N ARG A 111 -4.05 0.07 14.87
CA ARG A 111 -4.00 1.18 15.82
C ARG A 111 -5.11 1.09 16.87
N ARG A 112 -4.80 1.51 18.09
CA ARG A 112 -5.79 1.64 19.19
C ARG A 112 -6.10 3.12 19.46
N PRO A 113 -7.36 3.47 19.81
CA PRO A 113 -8.55 2.61 19.88
C PRO A 113 -9.04 2.18 18.49
N LEU A 114 -9.61 0.98 18.39
CA LEU A 114 -10.22 0.53 17.14
C LEU A 114 -11.47 1.39 16.86
N THR A 115 -11.52 2.00 15.70
CA THR A 115 -12.74 2.64 15.20
C THR A 115 -13.77 1.54 14.92
N ALA A 116 -14.97 1.74 15.44
CA ALA A 116 -16.17 0.87 15.40
C ALA A 116 -16.02 -0.48 14.66
N THR A 117 -15.91 -1.56 15.43
CA THR A 117 -15.91 -2.91 14.87
C THR A 117 -17.36 -3.41 14.78
N ARG A 118 -17.84 -3.70 13.57
CA ARG A 118 -19.12 -4.37 13.36
C ARG A 118 -18.89 -5.88 13.47
N VAL A 119 -19.48 -6.51 14.47
CA VAL A 119 -19.46 -7.97 14.60
C VAL A 119 -20.62 -8.55 13.78
N GLU A 120 -20.32 -9.27 12.71
CA GLU A 120 -21.31 -10.04 11.97
C GLU A 120 -21.26 -11.50 12.44
N ASN A 121 -22.27 -11.91 13.19
CA ASN A 121 -22.47 -13.32 13.52
C ASN A 121 -23.01 -14.04 12.27
N ARG A 122 -22.17 -14.69 11.53
CA ARG A 122 -22.60 -15.67 10.53
C ARG A 122 -23.08 -16.92 11.28
N LYS A 123 -24.39 -17.17 11.31
CA LYS A 123 -24.89 -18.47 11.70
C LYS A 123 -24.44 -19.47 10.63
N PHE A 124 -23.60 -20.41 11.02
CA PHE A 124 -23.34 -21.60 10.20
C PHE A 124 -24.65 -22.40 10.22
N GLU A 125 -25.43 -22.34 9.14
CA GLU A 125 -26.45 -23.33 8.90
C GLU A 125 -25.73 -24.64 8.57
N SER A 126 -25.72 -25.55 9.54
CA SER A 126 -25.34 -26.94 9.30
C SER A 126 -26.34 -27.52 8.30
N GLN A 127 -25.89 -27.79 7.08
CA GLN A 127 -26.66 -28.58 6.13
C GLN A 127 -26.88 -29.95 6.75
N GLY A 128 -28.10 -30.19 7.21
CA GLY A 128 -28.55 -31.48 7.69
C GLY A 128 -28.46 -32.49 6.56
N THR A 129 -27.67 -33.52 6.78
CA THR A 129 -27.62 -34.73 5.98
C THR A 129 -28.98 -35.41 6.08
N THR A 130 -29.78 -35.30 5.06
CA THR A 130 -30.97 -36.13 4.88
C THR A 130 -30.51 -37.55 4.57
N SER A 131 -30.45 -38.37 5.59
CA SER A 131 -30.38 -39.84 5.38
C SER A 131 -31.76 -40.31 4.96
N ASP A 132 -31.91 -40.61 3.70
CA ASP A 132 -33.04 -41.38 3.14
C ASP A 132 -32.93 -42.81 3.62
N GLY A 133 -33.78 -43.14 4.59
CA GLY A 133 -33.96 -44.49 5.09
C GLY A 133 -35.15 -45.13 4.42
N THR A 134 -34.89 -45.83 3.36
CA THR A 134 -35.83 -46.75 2.73
C THR A 134 -36.07 -47.93 3.65
N GLU A 135 -37.22 -47.97 4.31
CA GLU A 135 -37.70 -49.21 4.95
C GLU A 135 -38.91 -49.73 4.19
N ARG A 136 -38.64 -50.75 3.37
CA ARG A 136 -39.67 -51.64 2.89
C ARG A 136 -39.90 -52.70 3.95
N LEU A 137 -41.08 -52.79 4.47
CA LEU A 137 -41.52 -54.02 5.10
C LEU A 137 -42.83 -54.48 4.54
N ASN A 138 -42.74 -55.65 4.01
CA ASN A 138 -43.77 -56.60 3.66
C ASN A 138 -44.68 -56.97 4.84
N ASN A 139 -45.91 -57.27 4.59
CA ASN A 139 -46.63 -58.49 4.87
C ASN A 139 -48.07 -58.35 5.33
N SER A 140 -48.88 -59.11 4.61
CA SER A 140 -50.11 -59.79 4.96
C SER A 140 -51.38 -59.03 5.08
#